data_0fbab7c766663c061164e2002c195936
#
_entry.id   0fbab7c766663c061164e2002c195936
#
_cell.length_a   1.000
_cell.length_b   1.000
_cell.length_c   1.000
_cell.angle_alpha   90.00
_cell.angle_beta   90.00
_cell.angle_gamma   90.00
#
_symmetry.space_group_name_H-M   'P 1'
#
loop_
_entity.id
_entity.type
_entity.pdbx_description
1 polymer ?
#
loop_
_entity_poly.entity_id
_entity_poly.type
_entity_poly.pdbx_seq_one_letter_code
_entity_poly.pdbx_strand_id
1 'polypeptide(L)'
;LLLGNMGMAGGGINALRGHANVQGITDMCLYSEVLPGYLSAPTDADVDRKTYLEKRTPKALRPNQMNFPQNFPKWFTSLQKAWYGAAATDKNDYAYDWLPKKDAAYDVLAIFERMHQGKMNGFFCQGFNPLASVANKKKVADALAKLKFLVVIDPLATDTSEFWKPHGEFNEVDPTKVATEVFRLPANLFAEETASFTSSGRVIQWHWKAADGPGESKGDIEILAALFLKLKAMYAKDGGK
;
A
#
# COMPACT_ATOMS: atom_id res chain seq x y z
N LEU A 1 -23.77 -7.87 15.36
CA LEU A 1 -24.04 -9.30 15.13
C LEU A 1 -24.73 -9.92 16.34
N LEU A 2 -24.08 -9.94 17.50
CA LEU A 2 -24.61 -10.57 18.72
C LEU A 2 -25.96 -9.99 19.22
N LEU A 3 -26.22 -8.72 18.90
CA LEU A 3 -27.48 -8.05 19.25
C LEU A 3 -28.64 -8.29 18.26
N GLY A 4 -28.39 -9.13 17.22
CA GLY A 4 -29.42 -9.50 16.24
C GLY A 4 -29.81 -8.43 15.24
N ASN A 5 -29.06 -7.33 15.14
CA ASN A 5 -29.36 -6.19 14.24
C ASN A 5 -28.97 -6.39 12.77
N MET A 6 -28.34 -7.52 12.43
CA MET A 6 -27.97 -7.81 11.05
C MET A 6 -29.18 -8.25 10.24
N GLY A 7 -29.37 -7.62 9.08
CA GLY A 7 -30.49 -7.91 8.19
C GLY A 7 -31.81 -7.22 8.56
N MET A 8 -31.83 -6.40 9.59
CA MET A 8 -32.98 -5.57 9.95
C MET A 8 -32.89 -4.20 9.27
N ALA A 9 -34.02 -3.63 8.91
CA ALA A 9 -34.06 -2.27 8.35
C ALA A 9 -33.47 -1.26 9.35
N GLY A 10 -32.50 -0.47 8.88
CA GLY A 10 -31.73 0.46 9.73
C GLY A 10 -30.67 -0.19 10.62
N GLY A 11 -30.56 -1.52 10.60
CA GLY A 11 -29.53 -2.27 11.32
C GLY A 11 -28.31 -2.57 10.45
N GLY A 12 -27.26 -3.11 11.06
CA GLY A 12 -26.06 -3.52 10.36
C GLY A 12 -24.76 -3.06 11.03
N ILE A 13 -23.68 -3.14 10.28
CA ILE A 13 -22.36 -2.64 10.69
C ILE A 13 -21.98 -1.49 9.78
N ASN A 14 -21.78 -0.31 10.35
CA ASN A 14 -21.23 0.85 9.65
C ASN A 14 -19.81 1.13 10.16
N ALA A 15 -18.81 0.85 9.33
CA ALA A 15 -17.42 1.10 9.67
C ALA A 15 -17.09 2.59 9.54
N LEU A 16 -16.74 3.23 10.66
CA LEU A 16 -16.21 4.58 10.67
C LEU A 16 -14.71 4.52 10.33
N ARG A 17 -14.36 4.91 9.13
CA ARG A 17 -12.98 4.85 8.65
C ARG A 17 -12.20 6.09 9.03
N GLY A 18 -10.89 5.93 9.36
CA GLY A 18 -10.06 7.02 9.84
C GLY A 18 -9.60 7.99 8.74
N HIS A 19 -9.22 7.47 7.58
CA HIS A 19 -8.70 8.27 6.49
C HIS A 19 -9.74 8.51 5.39
N ALA A 20 -9.71 9.71 4.79
CA ALA A 20 -10.47 9.99 3.59
C ALA A 20 -10.04 9.02 2.47
N ASN A 21 -11.00 8.56 1.67
CA ASN A 21 -10.78 7.64 0.54
C ASN A 21 -10.10 6.30 0.89
N VAL A 22 -10.08 5.87 2.16
CA VAL A 22 -9.51 4.57 2.52
C VAL A 22 -10.23 3.41 1.81
N GLN A 23 -11.53 3.55 1.52
CA GLN A 23 -12.27 2.56 0.71
C GLN A 23 -11.76 2.53 -0.72
N GLY A 24 -11.55 3.68 -1.36
CA GLY A 24 -11.03 3.77 -2.72
C GLY A 24 -9.62 3.21 -2.84
N ILE A 25 -8.74 3.52 -1.89
CA ILE A 25 -7.38 2.96 -1.83
C ILE A 25 -7.42 1.43 -1.70
N THR A 26 -8.31 0.91 -0.84
CA THR A 26 -8.48 -0.55 -0.67
C THR A 26 -9.05 -1.18 -1.94
N ASP A 27 -10.02 -0.54 -2.60
CA ASP A 27 -10.61 -1.03 -3.85
C ASP A 27 -9.58 -1.05 -5.00
N MET A 28 -8.61 -0.11 -4.98
CA MET A 28 -7.45 -0.10 -5.88
C MET A 28 -6.34 -1.06 -5.45
N CYS A 29 -6.53 -1.76 -4.34
CA CYS A 29 -5.60 -2.75 -3.79
C CYS A 29 -4.22 -2.20 -3.40
N LEU A 30 -4.17 -0.96 -2.96
CA LEU A 30 -3.01 -0.36 -2.31
C LEU A 30 -2.95 -0.79 -0.83
N TYR A 31 -2.93 -2.10 -0.63
CA TYR A 31 -2.93 -2.74 0.67
C TYR A 31 -2.12 -4.04 0.60
N SER A 32 -1.20 -4.26 1.54
CA SER A 32 -0.21 -5.34 1.49
C SER A 32 -0.77 -6.75 1.42
N GLU A 33 -2.01 -6.94 1.86
CA GLU A 33 -2.64 -8.26 1.96
C GLU A 33 -3.37 -8.69 0.67
N VAL A 34 -3.62 -7.74 -0.24
CA VAL A 34 -4.48 -7.98 -1.40
C VAL A 34 -3.84 -7.50 -2.71
N LEU A 35 -4.21 -8.20 -3.77
CA LEU A 35 -3.96 -7.85 -5.17
C LEU A 35 -5.24 -7.25 -5.79
N PRO A 36 -5.17 -6.61 -6.97
CA PRO A 36 -6.34 -6.09 -7.67
C PRO A 36 -7.50 -7.12 -7.75
N GLY A 37 -8.72 -6.64 -7.52
CA GLY A 37 -9.91 -7.49 -7.43
C GLY A 37 -10.08 -8.21 -6.07
N TYR A 38 -9.41 -7.72 -5.04
CA TYR A 38 -9.39 -8.35 -3.69
C TYR A 38 -8.84 -9.78 -3.69
N LEU A 39 -7.98 -10.10 -4.66
CA LEU A 39 -7.24 -11.35 -4.64
C LEU A 39 -6.20 -11.32 -3.51
N SER A 40 -6.00 -12.44 -2.85
CA SER A 40 -5.02 -12.51 -1.77
C SER A 40 -3.59 -12.46 -2.32
N ALA A 41 -2.72 -11.68 -1.72
CA ALA A 41 -1.30 -11.72 -2.06
C ALA A 41 -0.70 -13.10 -1.71
N PRO A 42 0.16 -13.68 -2.55
CA PRO A 42 0.81 -14.95 -2.26
C PRO A 42 1.81 -14.81 -1.11
N THR A 43 2.07 -15.93 -0.44
CA THR A 43 3.05 -16.04 0.65
C THR A 43 4.10 -17.09 0.31
N ASP A 44 5.19 -17.14 1.03
CA ASP A 44 6.23 -18.16 0.87
C ASP A 44 5.71 -19.59 1.03
N ALA A 45 4.61 -19.77 1.78
CA ALA A 45 3.94 -21.05 1.92
C ALA A 45 3.16 -21.49 0.66
N ASP A 46 2.98 -20.59 -0.29
CA ASP A 46 2.30 -20.84 -1.56
C ASP A 46 3.36 -21.18 -2.62
N VAL A 47 3.94 -22.39 -2.48
CA VAL A 47 5.13 -22.83 -3.23
C VAL A 47 4.93 -22.83 -4.75
N ASP A 48 3.70 -23.02 -5.22
CA ASP A 48 3.32 -22.99 -6.63
C ASP A 48 1.92 -22.40 -6.83
N ARG A 49 1.60 -22.09 -8.09
CA ARG A 49 0.32 -21.50 -8.47
C ARG A 49 -0.86 -22.44 -8.15
N LYS A 50 -0.69 -23.73 -8.31
CA LYS A 50 -1.74 -24.73 -8.04
C LYS A 50 -2.12 -24.71 -6.56
N THR A 51 -1.15 -24.83 -5.68
CA THR A 51 -1.33 -24.77 -4.22
C THR A 51 -1.97 -23.46 -3.80
N TYR A 52 -1.50 -22.33 -4.36
CA TYR A 52 -2.07 -21.01 -4.11
C TYR A 52 -3.55 -20.94 -4.47
N LEU A 53 -3.94 -21.40 -5.67
CA LEU A 53 -5.32 -21.36 -6.14
C LEU A 53 -6.23 -22.33 -5.37
N GLU A 54 -5.80 -23.55 -5.11
CA GLU A 54 -6.57 -24.55 -4.34
C GLU A 54 -6.93 -24.03 -2.95
N LYS A 55 -5.98 -23.38 -2.28
CA LYS A 55 -6.14 -22.84 -0.94
C LYS A 55 -7.11 -21.66 -0.88
N ARG A 56 -7.20 -20.88 -1.96
CA ARG A 56 -7.96 -19.61 -1.99
C ARG A 56 -9.24 -19.64 -2.81
N THR A 57 -9.51 -20.70 -3.54
CA THR A 57 -10.73 -20.85 -4.32
C THR A 57 -11.79 -21.54 -3.48
N PRO A 58 -12.82 -20.83 -3.03
CA PRO A 58 -13.87 -21.46 -2.23
C PRO A 58 -14.71 -22.42 -3.07
N LYS A 59 -15.18 -23.49 -2.44
CA LYS A 59 -16.13 -24.43 -3.02
C LYS A 59 -17.56 -23.98 -2.70
N ALA A 60 -18.47 -24.16 -3.64
CA ALA A 60 -19.89 -23.95 -3.37
C ALA A 60 -20.39 -24.91 -2.28
N LEU A 61 -21.12 -24.37 -1.31
CA LEU A 61 -21.76 -25.18 -0.23
C LEU A 61 -23.06 -25.83 -0.70
N ARG A 62 -23.69 -25.29 -1.75
CA ARG A 62 -24.96 -25.76 -2.30
C ARG A 62 -24.92 -25.70 -3.82
N PRO A 63 -25.63 -26.59 -4.53
CA PRO A 63 -25.86 -26.46 -5.98
C PRO A 63 -26.44 -25.06 -6.31
N ASN A 64 -25.99 -24.47 -7.39
CA ASN A 64 -26.45 -23.14 -7.86
C ASN A 64 -26.22 -21.99 -6.87
N GLN A 65 -25.38 -22.16 -5.87
CA GLN A 65 -25.00 -21.06 -4.99
C GLN A 65 -24.22 -20.00 -5.79
N MET A 66 -24.69 -18.77 -5.74
CA MET A 66 -23.95 -17.64 -6.28
C MET A 66 -22.75 -17.36 -5.35
N ASN A 67 -21.56 -17.69 -5.83
CA ASN A 67 -20.31 -17.49 -5.10
C ASN A 67 -19.30 -16.86 -6.03
N PHE A 68 -19.23 -15.54 -6.01
CA PHE A 68 -18.35 -14.74 -6.84
C PHE A 68 -16.85 -15.16 -6.75
N PRO A 69 -16.28 -15.43 -5.55
CA PRO A 69 -14.91 -15.89 -5.41
C PRO A 69 -14.58 -17.24 -6.05
N GLN A 70 -15.55 -18.03 -6.51
CA GLN A 70 -15.26 -19.26 -7.30
C GLN A 70 -14.49 -18.95 -8.59
N ASN A 71 -14.58 -17.73 -9.08
CA ASN A 71 -13.85 -17.27 -10.26
C ASN A 71 -12.41 -16.83 -9.96
N PHE A 72 -11.94 -17.01 -8.73
CA PHE A 72 -10.59 -16.64 -8.32
C PHE A 72 -9.50 -17.08 -9.32
N PRO A 73 -9.48 -18.33 -9.82
CA PRO A 73 -8.47 -18.76 -10.79
C PRO A 73 -8.49 -17.98 -12.10
N LYS A 74 -9.68 -17.60 -12.58
CA LYS A 74 -9.84 -16.82 -13.81
C LYS A 74 -9.32 -15.39 -13.63
N TRP A 75 -9.69 -14.76 -12.53
CA TRP A 75 -9.27 -13.39 -12.23
C TRP A 75 -7.77 -13.30 -11.99
N PHE A 76 -7.22 -14.26 -11.24
CA PHE A 76 -5.79 -14.29 -10.99
C PHE A 76 -4.98 -14.49 -12.29
N THR A 77 -5.43 -15.39 -13.17
CA THR A 77 -4.82 -15.55 -14.50
C THR A 77 -4.92 -14.27 -15.34
N SER A 78 -6.06 -13.60 -15.32
CA SER A 78 -6.25 -12.33 -16.04
C SER A 78 -5.33 -11.25 -15.50
N LEU A 79 -5.14 -11.15 -14.18
CA LEU A 79 -4.23 -10.23 -13.55
C LEU A 79 -2.77 -10.48 -13.98
N GLN A 80 -2.33 -11.74 -13.92
CA GLN A 80 -0.98 -12.13 -14.36
C GLN A 80 -0.73 -11.76 -15.82
N LYS A 81 -1.71 -12.03 -16.69
CA LYS A 81 -1.62 -11.63 -18.11
C LYS A 81 -1.62 -10.11 -18.30
N ALA A 82 -2.38 -9.37 -17.51
CA ALA A 82 -2.38 -7.91 -17.56
C ALA A 82 -1.02 -7.32 -17.16
N TRP A 83 -0.36 -7.91 -16.18
CA TRP A 83 0.95 -7.43 -15.70
C TRP A 83 2.11 -7.85 -16.59
N TYR A 84 2.13 -9.09 -17.06
CA TYR A 84 3.26 -9.69 -17.76
C TYR A 84 3.06 -9.89 -19.26
N GLY A 85 1.88 -9.54 -19.77
CA GLY A 85 1.58 -9.60 -21.21
C GLY A 85 1.83 -10.96 -21.83
N ALA A 86 2.50 -10.97 -22.98
CA ALA A 86 2.81 -12.19 -23.72
C ALA A 86 3.77 -13.15 -23.00
N ALA A 87 4.50 -12.66 -21.98
CA ALA A 87 5.41 -13.48 -21.19
C ALA A 87 4.66 -14.41 -20.21
N ALA A 88 3.40 -14.09 -19.84
CA ALA A 88 2.56 -14.91 -18.98
C ALA A 88 1.88 -16.02 -19.79
N THR A 89 2.45 -17.21 -19.77
CA THR A 89 1.98 -18.38 -20.49
C THR A 89 1.61 -19.53 -19.54
N ASP A 90 0.89 -20.50 -20.00
CA ASP A 90 0.59 -21.72 -19.25
C ASP A 90 1.85 -22.53 -18.90
N LYS A 91 2.88 -22.44 -19.73
CA LYS A 91 4.16 -23.16 -19.52
C LYS A 91 4.95 -22.65 -18.31
N ASN A 92 4.75 -21.43 -17.90
CA ASN A 92 5.41 -20.82 -16.74
C ASN A 92 4.41 -20.41 -15.64
N ASP A 93 3.29 -21.10 -15.55
CA ASP A 93 2.22 -20.81 -14.58
C ASP A 93 1.80 -19.33 -14.60
N TYR A 94 1.77 -18.74 -15.81
CA TYR A 94 1.47 -17.32 -16.04
C TYR A 94 2.41 -16.38 -15.29
N ALA A 95 3.68 -16.75 -15.19
CA ALA A 95 4.73 -16.02 -14.47
C ALA A 95 4.48 -15.92 -12.95
N TYR A 96 3.89 -16.96 -12.36
CA TYR A 96 3.62 -17.01 -10.92
C TYR A 96 4.88 -16.80 -10.06
N ASP A 97 6.01 -17.35 -10.48
CA ASP A 97 7.28 -17.23 -9.75
C ASP A 97 7.91 -15.83 -9.81
N TRP A 98 7.39 -14.95 -10.67
CA TRP A 98 7.82 -13.56 -10.74
C TRP A 98 7.08 -12.66 -9.72
N LEU A 99 6.00 -13.17 -9.14
CA LEU A 99 5.26 -12.43 -8.12
C LEU A 99 6.07 -12.38 -6.82
N PRO A 100 6.14 -11.22 -6.17
CA PRO A 100 6.69 -11.16 -4.83
C PRO A 100 5.80 -11.96 -3.88
N LYS A 101 6.44 -12.76 -3.03
CA LYS A 101 5.78 -13.54 -2.00
C LYS A 101 6.09 -12.94 -0.63
N LYS A 102 5.10 -12.93 0.24
CA LYS A 102 5.29 -12.42 1.60
C LYS A 102 5.87 -13.51 2.50
N ASP A 103 6.94 -13.19 3.21
CA ASP A 103 7.56 -14.06 4.22
C ASP A 103 6.93 -13.90 5.61
N ALA A 104 6.17 -12.81 5.84
CA ALA A 104 5.54 -12.51 7.11
C ALA A 104 4.34 -11.56 6.97
N ALA A 105 3.65 -11.30 8.06
CA ALA A 105 2.70 -10.18 8.14
C ALA A 105 3.46 -8.85 8.15
N TYR A 106 2.92 -7.86 7.43
CA TYR A 106 3.49 -6.52 7.30
C TYR A 106 2.50 -5.44 7.74
N ASP A 107 1.99 -5.57 8.96
CA ASP A 107 1.27 -4.47 9.58
C ASP A 107 2.23 -3.33 9.98
N VAL A 108 1.68 -2.19 10.33
CA VAL A 108 2.49 -1.00 10.65
C VAL A 108 3.49 -1.25 11.79
N LEU A 109 3.13 -2.02 12.80
CA LEU A 109 4.02 -2.30 13.92
C LEU A 109 5.16 -3.24 13.52
N ALA A 110 4.84 -4.26 12.71
CA ALA A 110 5.84 -5.20 12.18
C ALA A 110 6.83 -4.50 11.24
N ILE A 111 6.38 -3.56 10.41
CA ILE A 111 7.24 -2.76 9.54
C ILE A 111 8.25 -1.96 10.38
N PHE A 112 7.81 -1.23 11.40
CA PHE A 112 8.70 -0.45 12.26
C PHE A 112 9.63 -1.34 13.11
N GLU A 113 9.16 -2.52 13.52
CA GLU A 113 10.04 -3.51 14.15
C GLU A 113 11.17 -3.97 13.22
N ARG A 114 10.85 -4.30 11.97
CA ARG A 114 11.85 -4.69 10.96
C ARG A 114 12.84 -3.57 10.64
N MET A 115 12.37 -2.33 10.55
CA MET A 115 13.25 -1.16 10.39
C MET A 115 14.18 -1.03 11.60
N HIS A 116 13.63 -1.13 12.82
CA HIS A 116 14.41 -1.06 14.06
C HIS A 116 15.46 -2.17 14.16
N GLN A 117 15.19 -3.34 13.60
CA GLN A 117 16.15 -4.44 13.49
C GLN A 117 17.18 -4.26 12.35
N GLY A 118 17.11 -3.17 11.58
CA GLY A 118 18.00 -2.92 10.44
C GLY A 118 17.74 -3.85 9.23
N LYS A 119 16.56 -4.45 9.14
CA LYS A 119 16.18 -5.38 8.06
C LYS A 119 15.55 -4.70 6.85
N MET A 120 15.43 -3.38 6.87
CA MET A 120 14.89 -2.59 5.77
C MET A 120 15.91 -1.52 5.34
N ASN A 121 16.07 -1.37 4.04
CA ASN A 121 16.99 -0.37 3.47
C ASN A 121 16.33 0.98 3.25
N GLY A 122 15.05 1.00 2.90
CA GLY A 122 14.35 2.23 2.56
C GLY A 122 12.87 2.15 2.90
N PHE A 123 12.23 3.33 3.00
CA PHE A 123 10.82 3.44 3.28
C PHE A 123 10.21 4.59 2.48
N PHE A 124 9.07 4.31 1.82
CA PHE A 124 8.22 5.33 1.21
C PHE A 124 7.08 5.64 2.17
N CYS A 125 7.04 6.86 2.65
CA CYS A 125 6.05 7.36 3.59
C CYS A 125 5.16 8.38 2.85
N GLN A 126 3.98 7.94 2.45
CA GLN A 126 3.05 8.74 1.65
C GLN A 126 1.82 9.10 2.46
N GLY A 127 1.58 10.41 2.64
CA GLY A 127 0.40 10.93 3.36
C GLY A 127 0.28 10.40 4.80
N PHE A 128 1.39 10.12 5.45
CA PHE A 128 1.42 9.49 6.75
C PHE A 128 2.54 10.08 7.64
N ASN A 129 2.22 10.37 8.88
CA ASN A 129 3.18 10.86 9.87
C ASN A 129 3.37 9.83 10.99
N PRO A 130 4.14 8.75 10.77
CA PRO A 130 4.31 7.70 11.76
C PRO A 130 4.96 8.15 13.06
N LEU A 131 5.86 9.13 13.03
CA LEU A 131 6.49 9.63 14.25
C LEU A 131 5.46 10.28 15.19
N ALA A 132 4.39 10.89 14.65
CA ALA A 132 3.31 11.45 15.45
C ALA A 132 2.22 10.43 15.82
N SER A 133 1.96 9.42 14.98
CA SER A 133 0.76 8.58 15.08
C SER A 133 0.99 7.14 15.51
N VAL A 134 2.21 6.59 15.32
CA VAL A 134 2.51 5.20 15.72
C VAL A 134 2.96 5.15 17.18
N ALA A 135 2.54 4.14 17.89
CA ALA A 135 2.96 3.91 19.27
C ALA A 135 4.48 3.76 19.40
N ASN A 136 5.04 4.18 20.55
CA ASN A 136 6.47 4.14 20.84
C ASN A 136 7.31 5.01 19.88
N LYS A 137 7.14 6.32 19.98
CA LYS A 137 7.83 7.32 19.14
C LYS A 137 9.34 7.17 19.12
N LYS A 138 9.97 6.85 20.26
CA LYS A 138 11.41 6.60 20.34
C LYS A 138 11.83 5.47 19.40
N LYS A 139 11.12 4.34 19.42
CA LYS A 139 11.39 3.22 18.54
C LYS A 139 11.17 3.59 17.06
N VAL A 140 10.16 4.40 16.76
CA VAL A 140 9.92 4.89 15.40
C VAL A 140 11.07 5.76 14.91
N ALA A 141 11.53 6.71 15.71
CA ALA A 141 12.66 7.56 15.37
C ALA A 141 13.95 6.75 15.18
N ASP A 142 14.26 5.82 16.11
CA ASP A 142 15.40 4.92 15.99
C ASP A 142 15.32 4.03 14.75
N ALA A 143 14.12 3.59 14.37
CA ALA A 143 13.89 2.79 13.18
C ALA A 143 14.19 3.58 11.91
N LEU A 144 13.67 4.81 11.82
CA LEU A 144 13.92 5.71 10.69
C LEU A 144 15.42 6.05 10.55
N ALA A 145 16.13 6.19 11.65
CA ALA A 145 17.58 6.46 11.67
C ALA A 145 18.43 5.29 11.15
N LYS A 146 17.88 4.09 11.05
CA LYS A 146 18.58 2.88 10.53
C LYS A 146 18.36 2.65 9.03
N LEU A 147 17.50 3.41 8.40
CA LEU A 147 17.28 3.32 6.96
C LEU A 147 18.48 3.91 6.19
N LYS A 148 18.69 3.45 4.96
CA LYS A 148 19.59 4.10 4.02
C LYS A 148 18.92 5.32 3.39
N PHE A 149 17.62 5.22 3.09
CA PHE A 149 16.84 6.34 2.57
C PHE A 149 15.40 6.31 3.07
N LEU A 150 14.83 7.51 3.17
CA LEU A 150 13.42 7.76 3.49
C LEU A 150 12.84 8.70 2.42
N VAL A 151 11.79 8.26 1.74
CA VAL A 151 11.05 9.14 0.82
C VAL A 151 9.74 9.54 1.49
N VAL A 152 9.54 10.83 1.71
CA VAL A 152 8.29 11.38 2.26
C VAL A 152 7.55 12.11 1.16
N ILE A 153 6.34 11.65 0.87
CA ILE A 153 5.42 12.25 -0.10
C ILE A 153 4.29 12.86 0.71
N ASP A 154 4.33 14.15 0.90
CA ASP A 154 3.38 14.85 1.79
C ASP A 154 3.27 16.32 1.38
N PRO A 155 2.10 16.97 1.48
CA PRO A 155 1.95 18.40 1.22
C PRO A 155 2.66 19.27 2.25
N LEU A 156 2.89 18.77 3.45
CA LEU A 156 3.50 19.50 4.56
C LEU A 156 4.79 18.86 5.06
N ALA A 157 5.64 19.65 5.69
CA ALA A 157 6.72 19.12 6.51
C ALA A 157 6.12 18.49 7.77
N THR A 158 6.41 17.23 7.98
CA THR A 158 5.93 16.46 9.15
C THR A 158 7.09 16.11 10.07
N ASP A 159 6.79 15.72 11.31
CA ASP A 159 7.82 15.23 12.25
C ASP A 159 8.61 14.06 11.62
N THR A 160 7.96 13.20 10.87
CA THR A 160 8.62 12.09 10.17
C THR A 160 9.60 12.57 9.11
N SER A 161 9.26 13.63 8.36
CA SER A 161 10.16 14.19 7.33
C SER A 161 11.37 14.90 7.90
N GLU A 162 11.38 15.16 9.20
CA GLU A 162 12.42 15.85 9.94
C GLU A 162 12.78 15.10 11.24
N PHE A 163 12.66 13.78 11.24
CA PHE A 163 12.78 12.92 12.43
C PHE A 163 14.09 13.07 13.19
N TRP A 164 15.14 13.58 12.58
CA TRP A 164 16.43 13.86 13.22
C TRP A 164 16.45 15.14 14.06
N LYS A 165 15.41 15.98 13.92
CA LYS A 165 15.29 17.18 14.76
C LYS A 165 14.65 16.81 16.09
N PRO A 166 15.15 17.36 17.21
CA PRO A 166 14.50 17.15 18.48
C PRO A 166 13.14 17.85 18.52
N HIS A 167 12.08 17.06 18.52
CA HIS A 167 10.69 17.52 18.66
C HIS A 167 10.20 17.30 20.10
N GLY A 168 10.99 17.76 21.08
CA GLY A 168 10.71 17.58 22.51
C GLY A 168 11.24 16.26 23.08
N GLU A 169 10.75 15.88 24.25
CA GLU A 169 11.25 14.78 25.08
C GLU A 169 11.14 13.36 24.45
N PHE A 170 10.38 13.24 23.36
CA PHE A 170 10.15 11.93 22.72
C PHE A 170 11.15 11.59 21.62
N ASN A 171 12.03 12.50 21.24
CA ASN A 171 13.03 12.28 20.20
C ASN A 171 14.43 12.45 20.77
N GLU A 172 15.11 11.33 21.01
CA GLU A 172 16.50 11.26 21.52
C GLU A 172 17.51 10.95 20.40
N VAL A 173 17.11 11.09 19.12
CA VAL A 173 18.00 10.81 18.00
C VAL A 173 19.11 11.86 17.96
N ASP A 174 20.34 11.40 17.92
CA ASP A 174 21.52 12.26 17.72
C ASP A 174 21.67 12.59 16.21
N PRO A 175 21.39 13.82 15.78
CA PRO A 175 21.43 14.18 14.37
C PRO A 175 22.79 13.94 13.71
N THR A 176 23.87 13.96 14.49
CA THR A 176 25.24 13.79 13.98
C THR A 176 25.54 12.33 13.59
N LYS A 177 24.71 11.39 14.03
CA LYS A 177 24.85 9.96 13.78
C LYS A 177 23.87 9.42 12.74
N VAL A 178 22.92 10.23 12.28
CA VAL A 178 21.94 9.83 11.27
C VAL A 178 22.57 9.82 9.90
N ALA A 179 22.58 8.64 9.26
CA ALA A 179 23.07 8.46 7.89
C ALA A 179 21.94 8.30 6.87
N THR A 180 20.69 8.33 7.31
CA THR A 180 19.52 8.19 6.44
C THR A 180 19.39 9.40 5.52
N GLU A 181 19.42 9.18 4.21
CA GLU A 181 19.12 10.21 3.22
C GLU A 181 17.60 10.41 3.12
N VAL A 182 17.13 11.65 3.26
CA VAL A 182 15.70 11.96 3.26
C VAL A 182 15.33 12.77 2.01
N PHE A 183 14.43 12.18 1.20
CA PHE A 183 13.84 12.83 0.03
C PHE A 183 12.44 13.31 0.39
N ARG A 184 12.21 14.61 0.30
CA ARG A 184 10.88 15.20 0.48
C ARG A 184 10.32 15.56 -0.87
N LEU A 185 9.23 14.89 -1.27
CA LEU A 185 8.53 15.14 -2.52
C LEU A 185 7.21 15.86 -2.18
N PRO A 186 7.04 17.12 -2.58
CA PRO A 186 5.84 17.87 -2.25
C PRO A 186 4.63 17.31 -3.00
N ALA A 187 3.63 16.86 -2.26
CA ALA A 187 2.37 16.38 -2.81
C ALA A 187 1.30 17.47 -2.79
N ASN A 188 0.30 17.35 -3.64
CA ASN A 188 -0.89 18.19 -3.60
C ASN A 188 -1.81 17.80 -2.46
N LEU A 189 -2.56 18.75 -1.94
CA LEU A 189 -3.74 18.48 -1.13
C LEU A 189 -4.91 18.00 -2.02
N PHE A 190 -5.89 17.32 -1.43
CA PHE A 190 -7.06 16.86 -2.16
C PHE A 190 -7.81 17.98 -2.90
N ALA A 191 -7.81 19.21 -2.37
CA ALA A 191 -8.44 20.35 -3.00
C ALA A 191 -7.66 20.90 -4.22
N GLU A 192 -6.42 20.48 -4.38
CA GLU A 192 -5.52 20.88 -5.47
C GLU A 192 -5.49 19.84 -6.62
N GLU A 193 -6.35 18.83 -6.54
CA GLU A 193 -6.46 17.76 -7.52
C GLU A 193 -7.90 17.58 -8.01
N THR A 194 -8.04 17.14 -9.24
CA THR A 194 -9.29 16.63 -9.78
C THR A 194 -9.28 15.12 -9.59
N ALA A 195 -10.14 14.59 -8.77
CA ALA A 195 -10.11 13.20 -8.37
C ALA A 195 -11.47 12.66 -7.95
N SER A 196 -11.50 11.45 -7.44
CA SER A 196 -12.68 10.83 -6.85
C SER A 196 -12.39 10.26 -5.48
N PHE A 197 -13.39 10.28 -4.62
CA PHE A 197 -13.41 9.56 -3.35
C PHE A 197 -14.43 8.44 -3.39
N THR A 198 -14.08 7.31 -2.83
CA THR A 198 -15.05 6.22 -2.61
C THR A 198 -15.40 6.17 -1.14
N SER A 199 -16.68 6.37 -0.80
CA SER A 199 -17.18 6.25 0.56
C SER A 199 -17.22 4.79 1.03
N SER A 200 -17.39 4.56 2.33
CA SER A 200 -17.56 3.21 2.88
C SER A 200 -18.77 2.45 2.31
N GLY A 201 -19.78 3.16 1.84
CA GLY A 201 -20.91 2.60 1.08
C GLY A 201 -20.61 2.33 -0.39
N ARG A 202 -19.35 2.51 -0.82
CA ARG A 202 -18.88 2.34 -2.21
C ARG A 202 -19.55 3.28 -3.21
N VAL A 203 -19.99 4.44 -2.75
CA VAL A 203 -20.41 5.53 -3.61
C VAL A 203 -19.17 6.30 -4.05
N ILE A 204 -18.92 6.36 -5.34
CA ILE A 204 -17.82 7.13 -5.92
C ILE A 204 -18.31 8.57 -6.09
N GLN A 205 -17.57 9.50 -5.49
CA GLN A 205 -17.85 10.92 -5.52
C GLN A 205 -16.74 11.64 -6.28
N TRP A 206 -17.08 12.34 -7.33
CA TRP A 206 -16.16 13.12 -8.12
C TRP A 206 -16.02 14.54 -7.57
N HIS A 207 -14.83 15.12 -7.64
CA HIS A 207 -14.60 16.51 -7.36
C HIS A 207 -13.59 17.12 -8.35
N TRP A 208 -13.77 18.40 -8.61
CA TRP A 208 -12.83 19.22 -9.37
C TRP A 208 -11.82 19.85 -8.42
N LYS A 209 -10.60 20.12 -8.91
CA LYS A 209 -9.65 20.89 -8.13
C LYS A 209 -10.20 22.31 -7.89
N ALA A 210 -9.99 22.81 -6.69
CA ALA A 210 -10.41 24.15 -6.30
C ALA A 210 -9.29 25.19 -6.48
N ALA A 211 -8.02 24.76 -6.45
CA ALA A 211 -6.85 25.59 -6.61
C ALA A 211 -5.73 24.82 -7.27
N ASP A 212 -4.73 25.52 -7.80
CA ASP A 212 -3.48 24.88 -8.22
C ASP A 212 -2.59 24.60 -7.00
N GLY A 213 -1.86 23.51 -7.04
CA GLY A 213 -0.88 23.18 -5.99
C GLY A 213 0.26 24.19 -5.93
N PRO A 214 0.84 24.43 -4.75
CA PRO A 214 1.90 25.42 -4.57
C PRO A 214 3.24 24.94 -5.12
N GLY A 215 3.98 25.83 -5.76
CA GLY A 215 5.35 25.59 -6.20
C GLY A 215 5.49 24.43 -7.18
N GLU A 216 6.28 23.43 -6.80
CA GLU A 216 6.53 22.23 -7.61
C GLU A 216 5.73 21.01 -7.14
N SER A 217 4.70 21.21 -6.30
CA SER A 217 3.87 20.11 -5.84
C SER A 217 3.14 19.41 -6.99
N LYS A 218 2.93 18.11 -6.84
CA LYS A 218 2.28 17.24 -7.82
C LYS A 218 1.34 16.28 -7.13
N GLY A 219 0.37 15.77 -7.88
CA GLY A 219 -0.48 14.69 -7.41
C GLY A 219 0.31 13.42 -7.11
N ASP A 220 -0.11 12.67 -6.10
CA ASP A 220 0.53 11.40 -5.71
C ASP A 220 0.72 10.46 -6.90
N ILE A 221 -0.30 10.34 -7.75
CA ILE A 221 -0.26 9.48 -8.95
C ILE A 221 0.80 9.98 -9.93
N GLU A 222 0.93 11.30 -10.13
CA GLU A 222 1.96 11.88 -10.99
C GLU A 222 3.37 11.58 -10.48
N ILE A 223 3.59 11.73 -9.16
CA ILE A 223 4.87 11.43 -8.51
C ILE A 223 5.24 9.96 -8.72
N LEU A 224 4.32 9.04 -8.39
CA LEU A 224 4.57 7.61 -8.52
C LEU A 224 4.74 7.18 -9.98
N ALA A 225 3.95 7.74 -10.91
CA ALA A 225 4.10 7.45 -12.33
C ALA A 225 5.45 7.95 -12.88
N ALA A 226 5.89 9.14 -12.48
CA ALA A 226 7.19 9.68 -12.89
C ALA A 226 8.36 8.80 -12.38
N LEU A 227 8.29 8.35 -11.12
CA LEU A 227 9.25 7.41 -10.55
C LEU A 227 9.26 6.09 -11.32
N PHE A 228 8.09 5.51 -11.59
CA PHE A 228 7.98 4.27 -12.34
C PHE A 228 8.56 4.39 -13.75
N LEU A 229 8.21 5.45 -14.48
CA LEU A 229 8.74 5.68 -15.83
C LEU A 229 10.26 5.89 -15.84
N LYS A 230 10.78 6.58 -14.83
CA LYS A 230 12.23 6.78 -14.68
C LYS A 230 12.94 5.46 -14.41
N LEU A 231 12.44 4.65 -13.50
CA LEU A 231 12.98 3.31 -13.21
C LEU A 231 12.94 2.42 -14.46
N LYS A 232 11.82 2.40 -15.17
CA LYS A 232 11.67 1.64 -16.41
C LYS A 232 12.72 2.05 -17.46
N ALA A 233 12.95 3.35 -17.61
CA ALA A 233 13.98 3.86 -18.54
C ALA A 233 15.40 3.48 -18.10
N MET A 234 15.69 3.50 -16.79
CA MET A 234 16.98 3.05 -16.25
C MET A 234 17.21 1.56 -16.51
N TYR A 235 16.23 0.71 -16.22
CA TYR A 235 16.31 -0.73 -16.51
C TYR A 235 16.47 -1.02 -18.00
N ALA A 236 15.82 -0.25 -18.88
CA ALA A 236 15.97 -0.40 -20.31
C ALA A 236 17.38 -0.04 -20.81
N LYS A 237 18.03 0.93 -20.15
CA LYS A 237 19.39 1.40 -20.50
C LYS A 237 20.47 0.51 -19.88
N ASP A 238 20.37 0.25 -18.58
CA ASP A 238 21.46 -0.33 -17.80
C ASP A 238 21.30 -1.84 -17.59
N GLY A 239 20.16 -2.41 -18.03
CA GLY A 239 19.77 -3.77 -17.75
C GLY A 239 19.34 -3.96 -16.29
N GLY A 240 18.83 -5.13 -15.98
CA GLY A 240 18.41 -5.52 -14.64
C GLY A 240 17.75 -6.90 -14.67
N LYS A 241 17.66 -7.53 -13.51
CA LYS A 241 16.94 -8.81 -13.35
C LYS A 241 15.51 -8.55 -12.95
#